data_89ec750d155a2619a04bd9bb3fa0ced7
#
_entry.id   89ec750d155a2619a04bd9bb3fa0ced7
#
_cell.length_a   1.000
_cell.length_b   1.000
_cell.length_c   1.000
_cell.angle_alpha   90.00
_cell.angle_beta   90.00
_cell.angle_gamma   90.00
#
_symmetry.space_group_name_H-M   'P 1'
#
loop_
_entity.id
_entity.type
_entity.pdbx_description
1 polymer ?
#
loop_
_entity_poly.entity_id
_entity_poly.type
_entity_poly.pdbx_seq_one_letter_code
_entity_poly.pdbx_strand_id
1 'polypeptide(L)'
;MRVRSKQESRFSKSRFFSKNYPDGEEIRMLYRIAKILNHNSFMGIQDENNQECLVMGKGVAFGKKVGQTVPVTAEAKVYSLKEMTERGDAKDILKSVSPLCLEFANEVLNQAEQEFGKVDRTILFTMADHLDFAIRRIQNGEQISNPLTDDIRVMFYKEYKVASCIQELLKEKLQLEIDEHEIGYIALHVHAAIVDENVSQAMEIARTVRECISLVEKETGNSIDVMSLGYNRLMNHVRYMVARAIHGEKLKMNLNEYMSVKFPEAFMAAERICRQMEKSLKLPIPDIEIGYLAMHLERMLDTDINE
;
A
#
# COMPACT_ATOMS: atom_id res chain seq x y z
N MET A 1 1.45 -44.89 24.36
CA MET A 1 2.68 -44.27 24.93
C MET A 1 2.81 -42.86 24.42
N ARG A 2 2.64 -41.87 25.31
CA ARG A 2 2.66 -40.43 25.02
C ARG A 2 4.10 -39.96 24.91
N VAL A 3 4.43 -39.09 23.94
CA VAL A 3 5.43 -38.02 24.17
C VAL A 3 4.93 -36.79 23.42
N ARG A 4 4.41 -35.82 24.16
CA ARG A 4 4.27 -34.42 23.77
C ARG A 4 5.61 -33.72 24.01
N SER A 5 6.18 -33.09 23.02
CA SER A 5 7.25 -32.10 23.23
C SER A 5 6.67 -30.69 23.01
N LYS A 6 6.46 -29.99 24.11
CA LYS A 6 6.27 -28.53 24.16
C LYS A 6 7.59 -27.87 23.75
N GLN A 7 7.58 -27.10 22.67
CA GLN A 7 8.54 -26.04 22.45
C GLN A 7 7.92 -24.72 22.92
N GLU A 8 8.21 -24.37 24.16
CA GLU A 8 7.98 -23.02 24.69
C GLU A 8 9.05 -22.09 24.11
N SER A 9 8.62 -21.16 23.25
CA SER A 9 9.45 -20.04 22.80
C SER A 9 9.74 -19.16 24.01
N ARG A 10 11.01 -19.14 24.43
CA ARG A 10 11.53 -18.20 25.43
C ARG A 10 11.52 -16.79 24.82
N PHE A 11 10.44 -16.05 25.06
CA PHE A 11 10.50 -14.59 25.00
C PHE A 11 11.37 -14.12 26.16
N SER A 12 12.58 -13.69 25.82
CA SER A 12 13.45 -12.98 26.73
C SER A 12 12.78 -11.66 27.12
N LYS A 13 12.32 -11.56 28.37
CA LYS A 13 11.90 -10.29 28.97
C LYS A 13 13.14 -9.41 29.08
N SER A 14 13.32 -8.48 28.14
CA SER A 14 14.29 -7.41 28.30
C SER A 14 13.91 -6.58 29.53
N ARG A 15 14.85 -6.45 30.45
CA ARG A 15 14.71 -5.59 31.64
C ARG A 15 14.66 -4.15 31.16
N PHE A 16 13.47 -3.55 31.21
CA PHE A 16 13.31 -2.11 31.05
C PHE A 16 13.93 -1.41 32.28
N PHE A 17 15.03 -0.73 32.08
CA PHE A 17 15.49 0.28 33.03
C PHE A 17 14.80 1.60 32.68
N SER A 18 13.70 1.91 33.35
CA SER A 18 13.15 3.26 33.35
C SER A 18 14.06 4.17 34.17
N LYS A 19 14.91 4.93 33.50
CA LYS A 19 15.54 6.11 34.11
C LYS A 19 14.61 7.30 33.85
N ASN A 20 13.94 7.78 34.89
CA ASN A 20 13.19 9.02 34.85
C ASN A 20 14.15 10.18 34.62
N TYR A 21 14.02 10.84 33.48
CA TYR A 21 14.60 12.15 33.23
C TYR A 21 13.61 13.24 33.65
N PRO A 22 14.08 14.50 33.87
CA PRO A 22 13.28 15.55 34.53
C PRO A 22 11.98 15.95 33.84
N ASP A 23 11.75 15.56 32.59
CA ASP A 23 10.60 15.98 31.78
C ASP A 23 9.48 14.92 31.66
N GLY A 24 9.55 13.81 32.39
CA GLY A 24 8.47 12.82 32.47
C GLY A 24 8.23 11.95 31.22
N GLU A 25 9.07 12.07 30.19
CA GLU A 25 8.97 11.25 28.97
C GLU A 25 9.60 9.87 29.15
N GLU A 26 8.90 8.83 28.70
CA GLU A 26 9.34 7.45 28.77
C GLU A 26 10.41 7.19 27.70
N ILE A 27 11.71 7.15 28.12
CA ILE A 27 12.82 6.85 27.22
C ILE A 27 12.76 5.38 26.82
N ARG A 28 12.62 5.13 25.51
CA ARG A 28 12.59 3.76 25.02
C ARG A 28 13.99 3.19 24.80
N MET A 29 14.93 3.93 24.22
CA MET A 29 16.26 3.41 23.87
C MET A 29 17.29 4.55 23.67
N LEU A 30 18.57 4.20 23.75
CA LEU A 30 19.69 5.11 23.48
C LEU A 30 20.29 4.82 22.09
N TYR A 31 20.55 5.89 21.34
CA TYR A 31 21.14 5.81 20.00
C TYR A 31 22.34 6.73 19.88
N ARG A 32 23.44 6.21 19.36
CA ARG A 32 24.61 7.00 19.01
C ARG A 32 24.46 7.53 17.59
N ILE A 33 24.51 8.85 17.44
CA ILE A 33 24.34 9.53 16.14
C ILE A 33 25.52 9.20 15.23
N ALA A 34 25.26 8.54 14.10
CA ALA A 34 26.26 8.24 13.07
C ALA A 34 26.30 9.35 12.00
N LYS A 35 25.13 9.88 11.61
CA LYS A 35 24.99 10.94 10.61
C LYS A 35 23.70 11.72 10.88
N ILE A 36 23.77 13.05 10.91
CA ILE A 36 22.59 13.91 10.95
C ILE A 36 22.13 14.16 9.51
N LEU A 37 20.86 13.93 9.23
CA LEU A 37 20.24 14.20 7.92
C LEU A 37 19.62 15.59 7.90
N ASN A 38 18.85 15.93 8.93
CA ASN A 38 18.31 17.27 9.19
C ASN A 38 17.91 17.39 10.67
N HIS A 39 17.15 18.44 11.04
CA HIS A 39 16.74 18.67 12.44
C HIS A 39 15.79 17.58 12.98
N ASN A 40 15.06 16.88 12.11
CA ASN A 40 14.02 15.91 12.46
C ASN A 40 14.44 14.46 12.21
N SER A 41 15.65 14.22 11.68
CA SER A 41 16.09 12.87 11.35
C SER A 41 17.61 12.70 11.43
N PHE A 42 18.03 11.51 11.87
CA PHE A 42 19.43 11.10 11.89
C PHE A 42 19.57 9.59 11.68
N MET A 43 20.70 9.19 11.13
CA MET A 43 21.15 7.80 11.20
C MET A 43 21.82 7.57 12.54
N GLY A 44 21.40 6.55 13.26
CA GLY A 44 21.92 6.18 14.56
C GLY A 44 22.28 4.71 14.65
N ILE A 45 23.11 4.40 15.64
CA ILE A 45 23.45 3.04 16.01
C ILE A 45 22.84 2.81 17.39
N GLN A 46 21.99 1.81 17.51
CA GLN A 46 21.36 1.43 18.76
C GLN A 46 22.44 0.84 19.71
N ASP A 47 22.55 1.40 20.92
CA ASP A 47 23.65 1.02 21.84
C ASP A 47 23.55 -0.44 22.30
N GLU A 48 22.34 -1.04 22.39
CA GLU A 48 22.18 -2.39 22.92
C GLU A 48 22.62 -3.50 21.94
N ASN A 49 22.41 -3.33 20.65
CA ASN A 49 22.61 -4.38 19.64
C ASN A 49 23.50 -3.97 18.46
N ASN A 50 24.04 -2.75 18.47
CA ASN A 50 24.80 -2.14 17.38
C ASN A 50 24.07 -2.13 16.01
N GLN A 51 22.75 -2.10 16.03
CA GLN A 51 21.95 -2.04 14.81
C GLN A 51 21.89 -0.62 14.27
N GLU A 52 22.17 -0.46 12.98
CA GLU A 52 21.98 0.82 12.26
C GLU A 52 20.48 1.07 12.02
N CYS A 53 20.03 2.27 12.34
CA CYS A 53 18.65 2.69 12.22
C CYS A 53 18.55 4.12 11.69
N LEU A 54 17.45 4.42 11.02
CA LEU A 54 16.97 5.78 10.80
C LEU A 54 16.04 6.14 11.94
N VAL A 55 16.31 7.26 12.62
CA VAL A 55 15.46 7.83 13.68
C VAL A 55 14.82 9.10 13.15
N MET A 56 13.50 9.20 13.25
CA MET A 56 12.71 10.34 12.77
C MET A 56 11.76 10.82 13.86
N GLY A 57 11.70 12.13 14.07
CA GLY A 57 10.80 12.77 15.02
C GLY A 57 11.07 14.26 15.10
N LYS A 58 10.08 15.04 15.52
CA LYS A 58 10.20 16.50 15.59
C LYS A 58 11.38 16.91 16.46
N GLY A 59 12.35 17.61 15.87
CA GLY A 59 13.52 18.15 16.59
C GLY A 59 14.48 17.10 17.15
N VAL A 60 14.36 15.81 16.83
CA VAL A 60 15.13 14.71 17.40
C VAL A 60 16.65 14.88 17.22
N ALA A 61 17.08 15.57 16.17
CA ALA A 61 18.49 15.86 15.88
C ALA A 61 18.84 17.35 16.12
N PHE A 62 17.89 18.18 16.56
CA PHE A 62 18.13 19.62 16.74
C PHE A 62 19.20 19.87 17.84
N GLY A 63 20.23 20.63 17.48
CA GLY A 63 21.35 20.95 18.39
C GLY A 63 22.24 19.77 18.76
N LYS A 64 22.05 18.58 18.17
CA LYS A 64 22.86 17.39 18.42
C LYS A 64 24.08 17.33 17.51
N LYS A 65 25.05 16.47 17.85
CA LYS A 65 26.30 16.28 17.09
C LYS A 65 26.51 14.80 16.77
N VAL A 66 27.21 14.53 15.67
CA VAL A 66 27.68 13.19 15.32
C VAL A 66 28.54 12.64 16.45
N GLY A 67 28.39 11.36 16.78
CA GLY A 67 29.05 10.68 17.89
C GLY A 67 28.37 10.83 19.25
N GLN A 68 27.40 11.74 19.39
CA GLN A 68 26.63 11.92 20.62
C GLN A 68 25.61 10.79 20.78
N THR A 69 25.50 10.25 22.00
CA THR A 69 24.43 9.34 22.38
C THR A 69 23.22 10.15 22.87
N VAL A 70 22.06 9.88 22.30
CA VAL A 70 20.81 10.59 22.60
C VAL A 70 19.70 9.61 22.97
N PRO A 71 18.86 9.96 23.95
CA PRO A 71 17.65 9.21 24.23
C PRO A 71 16.60 9.47 23.12
N VAL A 72 15.89 8.42 22.74
CA VAL A 72 14.78 8.50 21.78
C VAL A 72 13.48 8.16 22.51
N THR A 73 12.52 9.07 22.43
CA THR A 73 11.22 8.98 23.09
C THR A 73 10.24 8.09 22.27
N ALA A 74 9.10 7.81 22.88
CA ALA A 74 8.03 7.02 22.24
C ALA A 74 7.43 7.68 20.99
N GLU A 75 7.53 9.00 20.87
CA GLU A 75 6.99 9.77 19.76
C GLU A 75 7.84 9.65 18.49
N ALA A 76 9.14 9.37 18.63
CA ALA A 76 10.00 9.19 17.48
C ALA A 76 9.82 7.80 16.86
N LYS A 77 9.87 7.76 15.53
CA LYS A 77 9.80 6.53 14.74
C LYS A 77 11.22 6.06 14.43
N VAL A 78 11.45 4.75 14.59
CA VAL A 78 12.74 4.11 14.36
C VAL A 78 12.58 3.05 13.28
N TYR A 79 13.41 3.13 12.25
CA TYR A 79 13.41 2.26 11.08
C TYR A 79 14.72 1.50 11.00
N SER A 80 14.64 0.18 10.87
CA SER A 80 15.83 -0.66 10.65
C SER A 80 16.41 -0.40 9.25
N LEU A 81 17.74 -0.27 9.16
CA LEU A 81 18.43 -0.15 7.88
C LEU A 81 18.90 -1.50 7.32
N LYS A 82 18.53 -2.60 7.95
CA LYS A 82 18.78 -3.96 7.45
C LYS A 82 17.68 -4.48 6.54
N GLU A 83 16.62 -3.72 6.38
CA GLU A 83 15.48 -4.11 5.56
C GLU A 83 15.88 -4.13 4.08
N MET A 84 15.49 -5.20 3.41
CA MET A 84 15.52 -5.31 1.95
C MET A 84 14.17 -4.84 1.41
N THR A 85 14.19 -3.92 0.47
CA THR A 85 13.00 -3.45 -0.22
C THR A 85 12.99 -3.99 -1.66
N GLU A 86 11.89 -3.85 -2.37
CA GLU A 86 11.79 -4.21 -3.79
C GLU A 86 12.81 -3.46 -4.68
N ARG A 87 13.27 -2.29 -4.23
CA ARG A 87 14.24 -1.45 -4.94
C ARG A 87 15.65 -1.53 -4.40
N GLY A 88 15.93 -2.45 -3.47
CA GLY A 88 17.25 -2.67 -2.89
C GLY A 88 17.32 -2.45 -1.39
N ASP A 89 18.52 -2.30 -0.88
CA ASP A 89 18.79 -2.10 0.54
C ASP A 89 18.31 -0.71 1.00
N ALA A 90 17.55 -0.65 2.10
CA ALA A 90 17.07 0.59 2.71
C ALA A 90 18.20 1.61 2.95
N LYS A 91 19.41 1.11 3.27
CA LYS A 91 20.59 1.94 3.47
C LYS A 91 21.06 2.63 2.17
N ASP A 92 20.94 1.98 1.04
CA ASP A 92 21.33 2.56 -0.25
C ASP A 92 20.31 3.58 -0.74
N ILE A 93 19.02 3.30 -0.55
CA ILE A 93 17.95 4.27 -0.80
C ILE A 93 18.17 5.53 0.05
N LEU A 94 18.48 5.37 1.35
CA LEU A 94 18.73 6.49 2.26
C LEU A 94 19.92 7.39 1.84
N LYS A 95 20.87 6.88 1.07
CA LYS A 95 22.00 7.69 0.55
C LYS A 95 21.61 8.59 -0.62
N SER A 96 20.62 8.17 -1.42
CA SER A 96 20.21 8.83 -2.67
C SER A 96 19.02 9.75 -2.49
N VAL A 97 18.14 9.47 -1.52
CA VAL A 97 16.88 10.17 -1.30
C VAL A 97 17.08 11.42 -0.45
N SER A 98 16.39 12.51 -0.79
CA SER A 98 16.34 13.72 0.01
C SER A 98 15.77 13.45 1.41
N PRO A 99 16.39 14.02 2.48
CA PRO A 99 15.80 13.95 3.83
C PRO A 99 14.37 14.48 3.92
N LEU A 100 14.01 15.44 3.07
CA LEU A 100 12.65 16.00 3.00
C LEU A 100 11.65 14.96 2.46
N CYS A 101 12.04 14.13 1.50
CA CYS A 101 11.19 13.04 0.98
C CYS A 101 10.92 11.96 2.03
N LEU A 102 11.90 11.70 2.91
CA LEU A 102 11.69 10.83 4.07
C LEU A 102 10.67 11.43 5.05
N GLU A 103 10.71 12.76 5.29
CA GLU A 103 9.71 13.44 6.12
C GLU A 103 8.32 13.35 5.50
N PHE A 104 8.19 13.57 4.21
CA PHE A 104 6.92 13.45 3.50
C PHE A 104 6.36 12.04 3.56
N ALA A 105 7.16 11.03 3.25
CA ALA A 105 6.75 9.63 3.36
C ALA A 105 6.35 9.25 4.80
N ASN A 106 7.10 9.73 5.80
CA ASN A 106 6.76 9.51 7.20
C ASN A 106 5.43 10.14 7.58
N GLU A 107 5.12 11.34 7.08
CA GLU A 107 3.84 12.00 7.34
C GLU A 107 2.67 11.26 6.67
N VAL A 108 2.81 10.83 5.42
CA VAL A 108 1.81 9.98 4.75
C VAL A 108 1.54 8.71 5.56
N LEU A 109 2.59 8.04 6.07
CA LEU A 109 2.44 6.84 6.91
C LEU A 109 1.83 7.15 8.29
N ASN A 110 2.05 8.35 8.86
CA ASN A 110 1.37 8.77 10.08
C ASN A 110 -0.15 8.93 9.84
N GLN A 111 -0.54 9.55 8.73
CA GLN A 111 -1.94 9.66 8.32
C GLN A 111 -2.57 8.27 8.06
N ALA A 112 -1.80 7.38 7.43
CA ALA A 112 -2.23 5.99 7.22
C ALA A 112 -2.44 5.26 8.58
N GLU A 113 -1.55 5.42 9.55
CA GLU A 113 -1.73 4.86 10.90
C GLU A 113 -2.99 5.39 11.60
N GLN A 114 -3.33 6.66 11.40
CA GLN A 114 -4.55 7.25 11.97
C GLN A 114 -5.83 6.67 11.35
N GLU A 115 -5.85 6.45 10.03
CA GLU A 115 -7.03 5.92 9.33
C GLU A 115 -7.19 4.41 9.48
N PHE A 116 -6.08 3.65 9.39
CA PHE A 116 -6.11 2.18 9.27
C PHE A 116 -5.60 1.44 10.52
N GLY A 117 -5.02 2.15 11.48
CA GLY A 117 -4.36 1.54 12.62
C GLY A 117 -2.92 1.13 12.29
N LYS A 118 -2.53 -0.11 12.62
CA LYS A 118 -1.15 -0.57 12.40
C LYS A 118 -0.84 -0.69 10.92
N VAL A 119 0.27 -0.07 10.48
CA VAL A 119 0.80 -0.15 9.12
C VAL A 119 2.24 -0.68 9.10
N ASP A 120 2.63 -1.29 7.98
CA ASP A 120 4.04 -1.64 7.75
C ASP A 120 4.84 -0.39 7.40
N ARG A 121 5.65 0.06 8.33
CA ARG A 121 6.46 1.26 8.16
C ARG A 121 7.72 1.07 7.33
N THR A 122 8.08 -0.15 6.95
CA THR A 122 9.23 -0.41 6.05
C THR A 122 9.02 0.18 4.67
N ILE A 123 7.75 0.39 4.27
CA ILE A 123 7.34 1.10 3.05
C ILE A 123 7.86 2.55 2.98
N LEU A 124 8.30 3.14 4.10
CA LEU A 124 8.90 4.48 4.13
C LEU A 124 9.95 4.67 3.03
N PHE A 125 10.86 3.70 2.88
CA PHE A 125 11.99 3.85 1.97
C PHE A 125 11.57 3.85 0.50
N THR A 126 10.71 2.92 0.10
CA THR A 126 10.20 2.84 -1.27
C THR A 126 9.30 4.01 -1.62
N MET A 127 8.48 4.48 -0.67
CA MET A 127 7.65 5.66 -0.84
C MET A 127 8.50 6.93 -0.95
N ALA A 128 9.53 7.09 -0.11
CA ALA A 128 10.43 8.24 -0.16
C ALA A 128 11.23 8.29 -1.47
N ASP A 129 11.68 7.14 -1.98
CA ASP A 129 12.35 7.03 -3.28
C ASP A 129 11.40 7.43 -4.43
N HIS A 130 10.15 6.98 -4.40
CA HIS A 130 9.15 7.40 -5.37
C HIS A 130 8.91 8.92 -5.30
N LEU A 131 8.76 9.49 -4.10
CA LEU A 131 8.55 10.92 -3.91
C LEU A 131 9.73 11.76 -4.40
N ASP A 132 10.96 11.33 -4.12
CA ASP A 132 12.18 12.03 -4.58
C ASP A 132 12.23 12.07 -6.13
N PHE A 133 11.88 10.94 -6.76
CA PHE A 133 11.80 10.85 -8.21
C PHE A 133 10.67 11.70 -8.80
N ALA A 134 9.48 11.67 -8.19
CA ALA A 134 8.33 12.48 -8.58
C ALA A 134 8.63 13.97 -8.48
N ILE A 135 9.21 14.44 -7.36
CA ILE A 135 9.58 15.84 -7.16
C ILE A 135 10.57 16.31 -8.22
N ARG A 136 11.60 15.50 -8.53
CA ARG A 136 12.56 15.84 -9.60
C ARG A 136 11.90 15.98 -10.97
N ARG A 137 10.96 15.09 -11.33
CA ARG A 137 10.19 15.20 -12.57
C ARG A 137 9.39 16.50 -12.62
N ILE A 138 8.63 16.78 -11.56
CA ILE A 138 7.81 17.99 -11.47
C ILE A 138 8.68 19.24 -11.60
N GLN A 139 9.83 19.29 -10.94
CA GLN A 139 10.78 20.41 -11.04
C GLN A 139 11.34 20.59 -12.46
N ASN A 140 11.48 19.51 -13.22
CA ASN A 140 11.90 19.52 -14.61
C ASN A 140 10.75 19.85 -15.60
N GLY A 141 9.52 20.05 -15.11
CA GLY A 141 8.33 20.24 -15.94
C GLY A 141 7.83 18.98 -16.63
N GLU A 142 8.26 17.81 -16.16
CA GLU A 142 7.83 16.52 -16.68
C GLU A 142 6.57 16.04 -15.93
N GLN A 143 5.60 15.50 -16.67
CA GLN A 143 4.39 14.90 -16.12
C GLN A 143 4.34 13.41 -16.48
N ILE A 144 3.77 12.61 -15.59
CA ILE A 144 3.44 11.23 -15.90
C ILE A 144 1.97 11.11 -16.29
N SER A 145 1.65 10.05 -17.02
CA SER A 145 0.27 9.66 -17.26
C SER A 145 0.09 8.23 -16.75
N ASN A 146 -0.87 8.05 -15.87
CA ASN A 146 -1.28 6.74 -15.40
C ASN A 146 -2.72 6.48 -15.84
N PRO A 147 -2.97 5.64 -16.85
CA PRO A 147 -4.32 5.38 -17.34
C PRO A 147 -5.22 4.68 -16.31
N LEU A 148 -4.65 4.20 -15.20
CA LEU A 148 -5.37 3.53 -14.11
C LEU A 148 -5.70 4.46 -12.94
N THR A 149 -5.44 5.77 -13.05
CA THR A 149 -5.62 6.72 -11.93
C THR A 149 -7.05 6.70 -11.39
N ASP A 150 -8.05 6.72 -12.26
CA ASP A 150 -9.46 6.68 -11.85
C ASP A 150 -9.82 5.34 -11.21
N ASP A 151 -9.36 4.23 -11.79
CA ASP A 151 -9.58 2.90 -11.22
C ASP A 151 -8.91 2.78 -9.83
N ILE A 152 -7.67 3.26 -9.68
CA ILE A 152 -6.95 3.29 -8.40
C ILE A 152 -7.69 4.15 -7.38
N ARG A 153 -8.15 5.35 -7.77
CA ARG A 153 -8.88 6.26 -6.88
C ARG A 153 -10.16 5.64 -6.33
N VAL A 154 -10.89 4.88 -7.15
CA VAL A 154 -12.13 4.22 -6.72
C VAL A 154 -11.82 2.94 -5.94
N MET A 155 -10.89 2.12 -6.42
CA MET A 155 -10.53 0.82 -5.82
C MET A 155 -9.87 0.97 -4.45
N PHE A 156 -9.01 1.97 -4.31
CA PHE A 156 -8.24 2.27 -3.11
C PHE A 156 -8.61 3.65 -2.56
N TYR A 157 -9.93 3.94 -2.48
CA TYR A 157 -10.45 5.27 -2.14
C TYR A 157 -9.89 5.83 -0.82
N LYS A 158 -9.81 5.02 0.22
CA LYS A 158 -9.30 5.46 1.52
C LYS A 158 -7.79 5.73 1.48
N GLU A 159 -7.05 4.85 0.82
CA GLU A 159 -5.61 4.99 0.61
C GLU A 159 -5.30 6.23 -0.24
N TYR A 160 -6.09 6.47 -1.29
CA TYR A 160 -5.98 7.65 -2.14
C TYR A 160 -6.26 8.94 -1.34
N LYS A 161 -7.27 8.93 -0.47
CA LYS A 161 -7.58 10.04 0.41
C LYS A 161 -6.43 10.34 1.39
N VAL A 162 -5.83 9.32 1.97
CA VAL A 162 -4.63 9.46 2.81
C VAL A 162 -3.46 10.01 2.00
N ALA A 163 -3.18 9.44 0.82
CA ALA A 163 -2.10 9.87 -0.06
C ALA A 163 -2.23 11.34 -0.48
N SER A 164 -3.45 11.87 -0.59
CA SER A 164 -3.71 13.26 -1.00
C SER A 164 -3.15 14.30 -0.02
N CYS A 165 -2.80 13.95 1.23
CA CYS A 165 -2.17 14.86 2.16
C CYS A 165 -0.82 15.41 1.65
N ILE A 166 -0.17 14.68 0.72
CA ILE A 166 1.08 15.11 0.09
C ILE A 166 0.96 16.44 -0.67
N GLN A 167 -0.23 16.77 -1.19
CA GLN A 167 -0.47 18.01 -1.94
C GLN A 167 -0.17 19.24 -1.09
N GLU A 168 -0.70 19.27 0.13
CA GLU A 168 -0.47 20.37 1.08
C GLU A 168 1.00 20.43 1.50
N LEU A 169 1.61 19.28 1.80
CA LEU A 169 3.00 19.20 2.21
C LEU A 169 3.97 19.72 1.13
N LEU A 170 3.76 19.35 -0.13
CA LEU A 170 4.57 19.84 -1.25
C LEU A 170 4.36 21.34 -1.51
N LYS A 171 3.11 21.78 -1.43
CA LYS A 171 2.77 23.20 -1.60
C LYS A 171 3.41 24.07 -0.52
N GLU A 172 3.33 23.66 0.75
CA GLU A 172 3.90 24.40 1.87
C GLU A 172 5.43 24.42 1.87
N LYS A 173 6.08 23.29 1.61
CA LYS A 173 7.53 23.14 1.76
C LYS A 173 8.33 23.48 0.51
N LEU A 174 7.78 23.21 -0.67
CA LEU A 174 8.48 23.32 -1.95
C LEU A 174 7.78 24.25 -2.95
N GLN A 175 6.55 24.68 -2.66
CA GLN A 175 5.69 25.44 -3.60
C GLN A 175 5.45 24.68 -4.92
N LEU A 176 5.38 23.34 -4.84
CA LEU A 176 5.12 22.44 -5.95
C LEU A 176 3.68 21.93 -5.88
N GLU A 177 3.09 21.72 -7.05
CA GLU A 177 1.82 21.03 -7.22
C GLU A 177 2.07 19.62 -7.76
N ILE A 178 1.42 18.63 -7.16
CA ILE A 178 1.48 17.22 -7.57
C ILE A 178 0.17 16.86 -8.24
N ASP A 179 0.24 16.12 -9.34
CA ASP A 179 -0.94 15.67 -10.06
C ASP A 179 -1.59 14.40 -9.47
N GLU A 180 -2.80 14.10 -9.95
CA GLU A 180 -3.57 12.95 -9.48
C GLU A 180 -2.94 11.60 -9.85
N HIS A 181 -2.12 11.55 -10.89
CA HIS A 181 -1.44 10.33 -11.31
C HIS A 181 -0.36 9.92 -10.29
N GLU A 182 0.41 10.89 -9.81
CA GLU A 182 1.41 10.67 -8.76
C GLU A 182 0.74 10.29 -7.43
N ILE A 183 -0.38 10.95 -7.08
CA ILE A 183 -1.16 10.59 -5.88
C ILE A 183 -1.64 9.15 -5.96
N GLY A 184 -2.05 8.69 -7.14
CA GLY A 184 -2.42 7.30 -7.39
C GLY A 184 -1.28 6.33 -7.04
N TYR A 185 -0.05 6.62 -7.43
CA TYR A 185 1.11 5.80 -7.07
C TYR A 185 1.39 5.82 -5.56
N ILE A 186 1.26 7.00 -4.91
CA ILE A 186 1.42 7.09 -3.45
C ILE A 186 0.32 6.29 -2.74
N ALA A 187 -0.90 6.29 -3.25
CA ALA A 187 -2.00 5.46 -2.73
C ALA A 187 -1.68 3.96 -2.77
N LEU A 188 -1.00 3.49 -3.82
CA LEU A 188 -0.54 2.10 -3.89
C LEU A 188 0.56 1.80 -2.85
N HIS A 189 1.44 2.75 -2.53
CA HIS A 189 2.38 2.61 -1.41
C HIS A 189 1.65 2.56 -0.06
N VAL A 190 0.60 3.37 0.13
CA VAL A 190 -0.24 3.32 1.34
C VAL A 190 -0.93 1.96 1.43
N HIS A 191 -1.47 1.44 0.30
CA HIS A 191 -2.07 0.11 0.25
C HIS A 191 -1.09 -0.99 0.66
N ALA A 192 0.12 -0.97 0.09
CA ALA A 192 1.18 -1.91 0.43
C ALA A 192 1.61 -1.85 1.91
N ALA A 193 1.42 -0.71 2.57
CA ALA A 193 1.67 -0.58 4.02
C ALA A 193 0.58 -1.22 4.90
N ILE A 194 -0.62 -1.50 4.33
CA ILE A 194 -1.78 -2.02 5.08
C ILE A 194 -1.91 -3.53 4.91
N VAL A 195 -1.61 -4.04 3.72
CA VAL A 195 -1.76 -5.44 3.34
C VAL A 195 -0.40 -6.07 3.05
N ASP A 196 -0.32 -7.39 3.10
CA ASP A 196 0.89 -8.14 2.73
C ASP A 196 1.00 -8.28 1.19
N GLU A 197 0.98 -7.13 0.51
CA GLU A 197 1.12 -7.01 -0.94
C GLU A 197 2.09 -5.87 -1.23
N ASN A 198 2.87 -6.00 -2.30
CA ASN A 198 3.75 -4.92 -2.72
C ASN A 198 3.08 -3.98 -3.74
N VAL A 199 3.70 -2.84 -4.02
CA VAL A 199 3.17 -1.83 -4.95
C VAL A 199 2.97 -2.41 -6.36
N SER A 200 3.88 -3.27 -6.82
CA SER A 200 3.79 -3.91 -8.13
C SER A 200 2.57 -4.85 -8.22
N GLN A 201 2.30 -5.61 -7.16
CA GLN A 201 1.12 -6.48 -7.06
C GLN A 201 -0.18 -5.66 -7.04
N ALA A 202 -0.24 -4.59 -6.24
CA ALA A 202 -1.40 -3.71 -6.21
C ALA A 202 -1.68 -3.08 -7.58
N MET A 203 -0.64 -2.65 -8.30
CA MET A 203 -0.75 -2.14 -9.68
C MET A 203 -1.23 -3.22 -10.65
N GLU A 204 -0.75 -4.45 -10.53
CA GLU A 204 -1.18 -5.57 -11.37
C GLU A 204 -2.66 -5.90 -11.14
N ILE A 205 -3.12 -5.89 -9.90
CA ILE A 205 -4.53 -6.05 -9.54
C ILE A 205 -5.37 -4.95 -10.20
N ALA A 206 -4.96 -3.68 -10.09
CA ALA A 206 -5.66 -2.56 -10.71
C ALA A 206 -5.76 -2.71 -12.23
N ARG A 207 -4.66 -3.11 -12.89
CA ARG A 207 -4.64 -3.38 -14.33
C ARG A 207 -5.58 -4.51 -14.71
N THR A 208 -5.57 -5.59 -13.95
CA THR A 208 -6.42 -6.76 -14.19
C THR A 208 -7.89 -6.43 -14.03
N VAL A 209 -8.24 -5.65 -13.02
CA VAL A 209 -9.61 -5.17 -12.82
C VAL A 209 -10.03 -4.32 -14.01
N ARG A 210 -9.21 -3.37 -14.45
CA ARG A 210 -9.51 -2.53 -15.63
C ARG A 210 -9.67 -3.38 -16.90
N GLU A 211 -8.82 -4.39 -17.11
CA GLU A 211 -8.96 -5.32 -18.24
C GLU A 211 -10.29 -6.07 -18.19
N CYS A 212 -10.69 -6.59 -17.02
CA CYS A 212 -11.96 -7.26 -16.86
C CYS A 212 -13.13 -6.32 -17.16
N ILE A 213 -13.12 -5.09 -16.67
CA ILE A 213 -14.14 -4.08 -16.96
C ILE A 213 -14.22 -3.82 -18.46
N SER A 214 -13.07 -3.66 -19.14
CA SER A 214 -13.03 -3.46 -20.60
C SER A 214 -13.59 -4.66 -21.39
N LEU A 215 -13.38 -5.88 -20.88
CA LEU A 215 -13.99 -7.08 -21.46
C LEU A 215 -15.50 -7.09 -21.26
N VAL A 216 -15.99 -6.67 -20.09
CA VAL A 216 -17.43 -6.53 -19.83
C VAL A 216 -18.03 -5.48 -20.77
N GLU A 217 -17.43 -4.31 -20.91
CA GLU A 217 -17.88 -3.26 -21.83
C GLU A 217 -17.99 -3.76 -23.28
N LYS A 218 -16.98 -4.53 -23.71
CA LYS A 218 -16.96 -5.13 -25.04
C LYS A 218 -18.05 -6.20 -25.26
N GLU A 219 -18.27 -7.06 -24.25
CA GLU A 219 -19.27 -8.14 -24.33
C GLU A 219 -20.69 -7.62 -24.24
N THR A 220 -20.93 -6.56 -23.46
CA THR A 220 -22.26 -5.96 -23.28
C THR A 220 -22.58 -4.87 -24.29
N GLY A 221 -21.56 -4.29 -24.93
CA GLY A 221 -21.72 -3.13 -25.83
C GLY A 221 -21.95 -1.81 -25.11
N ASN A 222 -21.93 -1.80 -23.78
CA ASN A 222 -22.19 -0.62 -22.93
C ASN A 222 -20.88 -0.14 -22.29
N SER A 223 -20.70 1.18 -22.24
CA SER A 223 -19.64 1.81 -21.45
C SER A 223 -20.06 1.88 -19.99
N ILE A 224 -19.16 1.57 -19.07
CA ILE A 224 -19.45 1.54 -17.64
C ILE A 224 -18.85 2.78 -16.99
N ASP A 225 -19.71 3.63 -16.39
CA ASP A 225 -19.25 4.77 -15.63
C ASP A 225 -18.51 4.30 -14.35
N VAL A 226 -17.23 4.67 -14.23
CA VAL A 226 -16.37 4.37 -13.08
C VAL A 226 -16.95 4.87 -11.74
N MET A 227 -17.78 5.91 -11.77
CA MET A 227 -18.43 6.46 -10.57
C MET A 227 -19.74 5.74 -10.23
N SER A 228 -20.21 4.84 -11.10
CA SER A 228 -21.48 4.15 -10.90
C SER A 228 -21.42 3.10 -9.79
N LEU A 229 -22.57 2.82 -9.18
CA LEU A 229 -22.70 1.75 -8.20
C LEU A 229 -22.48 0.36 -8.83
N GLY A 230 -22.86 0.21 -10.10
CA GLY A 230 -22.64 -1.00 -10.90
C GLY A 230 -21.16 -1.30 -11.04
N TYR A 231 -20.37 -0.28 -11.45
CA TYR A 231 -18.90 -0.37 -11.52
C TYR A 231 -18.31 -0.78 -10.18
N ASN A 232 -18.64 -0.10 -9.08
CA ASN A 232 -18.09 -0.39 -7.76
C ASN A 232 -18.34 -1.84 -7.32
N ARG A 233 -19.52 -2.38 -7.60
CA ARG A 233 -19.88 -3.78 -7.26
C ARG A 233 -19.07 -4.78 -8.10
N LEU A 234 -18.99 -4.55 -9.41
CA LEU A 234 -18.24 -5.40 -10.33
C LEU A 234 -16.73 -5.36 -10.00
N MET A 235 -16.18 -4.16 -9.87
CA MET A 235 -14.78 -3.92 -9.52
C MET A 235 -14.39 -4.66 -8.22
N ASN A 236 -15.19 -4.54 -7.15
CA ASN A 236 -14.92 -5.25 -5.90
C ASN A 236 -14.98 -6.77 -6.08
N HIS A 237 -15.96 -7.28 -6.84
CA HIS A 237 -16.02 -8.71 -7.13
C HIS A 237 -14.77 -9.20 -7.87
N VAL A 238 -14.38 -8.52 -8.94
CA VAL A 238 -13.20 -8.87 -9.74
C VAL A 238 -11.93 -8.82 -8.90
N ARG A 239 -11.75 -7.79 -8.08
CA ARG A 239 -10.61 -7.68 -7.16
C ARG A 239 -10.50 -8.90 -6.24
N TYR A 240 -11.61 -9.31 -5.61
CA TYR A 240 -11.61 -10.50 -4.75
C TYR A 240 -11.43 -11.79 -5.55
N MET A 241 -11.95 -11.89 -6.75
CA MET A 241 -11.76 -13.04 -7.63
C MET A 241 -10.27 -13.22 -7.98
N VAL A 242 -9.59 -12.13 -8.34
CA VAL A 242 -8.14 -12.13 -8.63
C VAL A 242 -7.35 -12.50 -7.38
N ALA A 243 -7.65 -11.89 -6.23
CA ALA A 243 -7.00 -12.21 -4.96
C ALA A 243 -7.16 -13.71 -4.61
N ARG A 244 -8.37 -14.27 -4.75
CA ARG A 244 -8.58 -15.71 -4.53
C ARG A 244 -7.79 -16.59 -5.50
N ALA A 245 -7.70 -16.19 -6.77
CA ALA A 245 -6.92 -16.92 -7.76
C ALA A 245 -5.43 -16.96 -7.40
N ILE A 246 -4.89 -15.83 -6.91
CA ILE A 246 -3.48 -15.70 -6.47
C ILE A 246 -3.23 -16.53 -5.20
N HIS A 247 -4.10 -16.44 -4.18
CA HIS A 247 -3.92 -17.10 -2.89
C HIS A 247 -4.45 -18.53 -2.83
N GLY A 248 -5.10 -19.02 -3.88
CA GLY A 248 -5.67 -20.37 -3.92
C GLY A 248 -6.87 -20.56 -2.99
N GLU A 249 -7.56 -19.49 -2.61
CA GLU A 249 -8.76 -19.55 -1.79
C GLU A 249 -9.95 -20.12 -2.58
N LYS A 250 -10.83 -20.86 -1.89
CA LYS A 250 -11.98 -21.54 -2.53
C LYS A 250 -13.31 -20.96 -2.06
N LEU A 251 -14.18 -20.65 -3.00
CA LEU A 251 -15.58 -20.37 -2.72
C LEU A 251 -16.31 -21.65 -2.28
N LYS A 252 -17.30 -21.49 -1.38
CA LYS A 252 -18.06 -22.62 -0.83
C LYS A 252 -19.36 -22.90 -1.59
N MET A 253 -19.96 -21.87 -2.16
CA MET A 253 -21.25 -21.95 -2.85
C MET A 253 -21.02 -21.89 -4.36
N ASN A 254 -21.61 -22.82 -5.11
CA ASN A 254 -21.56 -22.80 -6.57
C ASN A 254 -22.89 -22.26 -7.14
N LEU A 255 -22.82 -21.18 -7.90
CA LEU A 255 -23.97 -20.54 -8.53
C LEU A 255 -24.11 -20.90 -10.01
N ASN A 256 -23.20 -21.69 -10.60
CA ASN A 256 -23.13 -21.94 -12.04
C ASN A 256 -24.41 -22.56 -12.60
N GLU A 257 -24.94 -23.60 -11.92
CA GLU A 257 -26.17 -24.24 -12.36
C GLU A 257 -27.36 -23.27 -12.39
N TYR A 258 -27.53 -22.50 -11.31
CA TYR A 258 -28.60 -21.51 -11.24
C TYR A 258 -28.46 -20.43 -12.31
N MET A 259 -27.27 -19.85 -12.46
CA MET A 259 -27.02 -18.76 -13.42
C MET A 259 -27.12 -19.23 -14.86
N SER A 260 -26.60 -20.42 -15.21
CA SER A 260 -26.69 -20.96 -16.56
C SER A 260 -28.11 -21.24 -17.03
N VAL A 261 -29.02 -21.59 -16.10
CA VAL A 261 -30.43 -21.87 -16.42
C VAL A 261 -31.28 -20.58 -16.43
N LYS A 262 -31.07 -19.69 -15.46
CA LYS A 262 -31.91 -18.48 -15.31
C LYS A 262 -31.44 -17.30 -16.14
N PHE A 263 -30.14 -17.17 -16.32
CA PHE A 263 -29.49 -16.03 -17.01
C PHE A 263 -28.40 -16.53 -17.96
N PRO A 264 -28.78 -17.31 -19.01
CA PRO A 264 -27.81 -17.98 -19.87
C PRO A 264 -26.90 -17.01 -20.64
N GLU A 265 -27.38 -15.85 -21.04
CA GLU A 265 -26.59 -14.85 -21.76
C GLU A 265 -25.49 -14.25 -20.86
N ALA A 266 -25.85 -13.83 -19.66
CA ALA A 266 -24.89 -13.33 -18.67
C ALA A 266 -23.86 -14.42 -18.25
N PHE A 267 -24.32 -15.69 -18.16
CA PHE A 267 -23.43 -16.80 -17.84
C PHE A 267 -22.41 -17.08 -18.95
N MET A 268 -22.84 -17.08 -20.22
CA MET A 268 -21.93 -17.26 -21.37
C MET A 268 -20.96 -16.09 -21.51
N ALA A 269 -21.40 -14.85 -21.26
CA ALA A 269 -20.53 -13.69 -21.25
C ALA A 269 -19.47 -13.81 -20.14
N ALA A 270 -19.89 -14.14 -18.92
CA ALA A 270 -18.98 -14.36 -17.78
C ALA A 270 -17.96 -15.46 -18.06
N GLU A 271 -18.37 -16.56 -18.68
CA GLU A 271 -17.46 -17.65 -19.05
C GLU A 271 -16.39 -17.15 -20.03
N ARG A 272 -16.78 -16.43 -21.11
CA ARG A 272 -15.82 -15.87 -22.06
C ARG A 272 -14.83 -14.91 -21.39
N ILE A 273 -15.31 -14.04 -20.50
CA ILE A 273 -14.49 -13.09 -19.75
C ILE A 273 -13.50 -13.84 -18.85
N CYS A 274 -13.96 -14.81 -18.06
CA CYS A 274 -13.08 -15.62 -17.19
C CYS A 274 -11.98 -16.33 -18.00
N ARG A 275 -12.33 -16.97 -19.14
CA ARG A 275 -11.34 -17.64 -19.98
C ARG A 275 -10.34 -16.68 -20.62
N GLN A 276 -10.74 -15.47 -20.93
CA GLN A 276 -9.81 -14.45 -21.44
C GLN A 276 -8.90 -13.92 -20.35
N MET A 277 -9.43 -13.66 -19.15
CA MET A 277 -8.64 -13.27 -17.99
C MET A 277 -7.60 -14.35 -17.62
N GLU A 278 -7.95 -15.64 -17.65
CA GLU A 278 -6.98 -16.72 -17.41
C GLU A 278 -5.76 -16.63 -18.34
N LYS A 279 -5.99 -16.27 -19.61
CA LYS A 279 -4.91 -16.10 -20.58
C LYS A 279 -4.03 -14.87 -20.28
N SER A 280 -4.65 -13.76 -19.92
CA SER A 280 -3.95 -12.50 -19.61
C SER A 280 -3.15 -12.60 -18.32
N LEU A 281 -3.75 -13.15 -17.27
CA LEU A 281 -3.14 -13.29 -15.96
C LEU A 281 -2.15 -14.46 -15.87
N LYS A 282 -2.26 -15.42 -16.79
CA LYS A 282 -1.55 -16.72 -16.70
C LYS A 282 -1.83 -17.44 -15.37
N LEU A 283 -3.00 -17.20 -14.78
CA LEU A 283 -3.49 -17.79 -13.55
C LEU A 283 -4.81 -18.51 -13.83
N PRO A 284 -5.03 -19.73 -13.31
CA PRO A 284 -6.29 -20.41 -13.45
C PRO A 284 -7.38 -19.70 -12.61
N ILE A 285 -8.48 -19.33 -13.26
CA ILE A 285 -9.67 -18.83 -12.58
C ILE A 285 -10.61 -20.02 -12.36
N PRO A 286 -10.95 -20.38 -11.11
CA PRO A 286 -11.84 -21.49 -10.84
C PRO A 286 -13.21 -21.31 -11.51
N ASP A 287 -13.75 -22.37 -12.12
CA ASP A 287 -15.06 -22.34 -12.80
C ASP A 287 -16.20 -21.81 -11.93
N ILE A 288 -16.11 -22.00 -10.62
CA ILE A 288 -17.09 -21.50 -9.66
C ILE A 288 -17.24 -19.97 -9.71
N GLU A 289 -16.22 -19.22 -10.14
CA GLU A 289 -16.26 -17.76 -10.28
C GLU A 289 -17.14 -17.29 -11.42
N ILE A 290 -17.38 -18.13 -12.44
CA ILE A 290 -18.22 -17.79 -13.60
C ILE A 290 -19.63 -17.41 -13.15
N GLY A 291 -20.27 -18.20 -12.28
CA GLY A 291 -21.61 -17.89 -11.78
C GLY A 291 -21.70 -16.61 -10.96
N TYR A 292 -20.66 -16.32 -10.19
CA TYR A 292 -20.61 -15.06 -9.44
C TYR A 292 -20.42 -13.85 -10.36
N LEU A 293 -19.54 -13.95 -11.36
CA LEU A 293 -19.37 -12.89 -12.36
C LEU A 293 -20.67 -12.69 -13.15
N ALA A 294 -21.32 -13.79 -13.59
CA ALA A 294 -22.60 -13.75 -14.29
C ALA A 294 -23.68 -13.00 -13.49
N MET A 295 -23.76 -13.22 -12.18
CA MET A 295 -24.68 -12.50 -11.30
C MET A 295 -24.42 -10.98 -11.30
N HIS A 296 -23.17 -10.56 -11.34
CA HIS A 296 -22.81 -9.15 -11.40
C HIS A 296 -23.13 -8.55 -12.76
N LEU A 297 -22.89 -9.28 -13.86
CA LEU A 297 -23.23 -8.84 -15.21
C LEU A 297 -24.74 -8.65 -15.37
N GLU A 298 -25.53 -9.62 -14.93
CA GLU A 298 -27.01 -9.52 -15.00
C GLU A 298 -27.56 -8.31 -14.27
N ARG A 299 -27.04 -8.04 -13.05
CA ARG A 299 -27.45 -6.86 -12.28
C ARG A 299 -27.06 -5.53 -12.90
N MET A 300 -26.05 -5.49 -13.75
CA MET A 300 -25.69 -4.29 -14.50
C MET A 300 -26.63 -4.06 -15.67
N LEU A 301 -27.03 -5.12 -16.36
CA LEU A 301 -27.97 -5.05 -17.47
C LEU A 301 -29.37 -4.64 -17.02
N ASP A 302 -29.81 -5.08 -15.82
CA ASP A 302 -31.11 -4.72 -15.23
C ASP A 302 -31.22 -3.25 -14.79
N THR A 303 -30.12 -2.59 -14.45
CA THR A 303 -30.12 -1.17 -14.02
C THR A 303 -30.31 -0.22 -15.19
N ASP A 304 -29.95 -0.60 -16.41
CA ASP A 304 -30.13 0.23 -17.62
C ASP A 304 -31.59 0.24 -18.15
N ILE A 305 -32.49 -0.57 -17.57
CA ILE A 305 -33.89 -0.64 -17.97
C ILE A 305 -34.78 0.28 -17.10
N ASN A 306 -34.29 0.81 -15.98
CA ASN A 306 -35.09 1.58 -15.00
C ASN A 306 -34.64 3.06 -14.83
N GLU A 307 -33.82 3.59 -15.72
CA GLU A 307 -33.59 5.03 -15.90
C GLU A 307 -34.14 5.47 -17.29
#